data_9948d86ceab7265ca2439f417d989fbe
#
_entry.id   9948d86ceab7265ca2439f417d989fbe
#
_cell.length_a   1.000
_cell.length_b   1.000
_cell.length_c   1.000
_cell.angle_alpha   90.00
_cell.angle_beta   90.00
_cell.angle_gamma   90.00
#
_symmetry.space_group_name_H-M   'P 1'
#
loop_
_entity.id
_entity.type
_entity.pdbx_description
1 polymer ?
#
loop_
_entity_poly.entity_id
_entity_poly.type
_entity_poly.pdbx_seq_one_letter_code
_entity_poly.pdbx_strand_id
1 'polypeptide(L)'
;MEYVYVTKENIEKEHICCAISNNSDVQVRSKKDWLSCRFEEGLVFIKSSVRGKCFIEYIPAKNAWIPIIGDTYMYIDCLWVAGSLKGHGFSSELLNMCIEDSKRKGMDGICILSSKKKMPYLADPKFLTYKGFRVSDEASNGIQLWYLSFNDFDLPKFKSCAKDCHIEESGFVLYYTSQCPFNAKYVPIIENLSKEMNIEFKAIHLDTKEKAQNAPTPITTYALFYNGEYVTNDVMNEKKFLKLVEKLK
;
A
#
# COMPACT_ATOMS: atom_id res chain seq x y z
N MET A 1 -4.23 5.60 -24.03
CA MET A 1 -4.19 6.61 -22.95
C MET A 1 -2.82 7.25 -22.95
N GLU A 2 -2.72 8.54 -22.71
CA GLU A 2 -1.44 9.20 -22.44
C GLU A 2 -1.09 9.06 -20.96
N TYR A 3 0.17 8.77 -20.64
CA TYR A 3 0.65 8.56 -19.27
C TYR A 3 1.75 9.55 -18.92
N VAL A 4 1.76 9.99 -17.67
CA VAL A 4 2.74 10.91 -17.09
C VAL A 4 3.53 10.18 -16.02
N TYR A 5 4.86 10.20 -16.15
CA TYR A 5 5.78 9.82 -15.09
C TYR A 5 5.92 11.01 -14.14
N VAL A 6 5.51 10.81 -12.89
CA VAL A 6 5.68 11.84 -11.86
C VAL A 6 7.10 11.76 -11.33
N THR A 7 7.77 12.91 -11.32
CA THR A 7 9.16 13.09 -10.88
C THR A 7 9.27 14.26 -9.91
N LYS A 8 10.43 14.50 -9.33
CA LYS A 8 10.67 15.67 -8.47
C LYS A 8 10.41 17.00 -9.20
N GLU A 9 10.68 17.07 -10.51
CA GLU A 9 10.55 18.28 -11.31
C GLU A 9 9.11 18.65 -11.63
N ASN A 10 8.20 17.65 -11.70
CA ASN A 10 6.81 17.89 -12.10
C ASN A 10 5.77 17.65 -11.01
N ILE A 11 6.12 17.00 -9.89
CA ILE A 11 5.18 16.58 -8.84
C ILE A 11 4.31 17.72 -8.31
N GLU A 12 4.84 18.95 -8.24
CA GLU A 12 4.07 20.10 -7.75
C GLU A 12 2.93 20.50 -8.70
N LYS A 13 3.10 20.26 -9.99
CA LYS A 13 2.10 20.59 -11.02
C LYS A 13 1.10 19.44 -11.24
N GLU A 14 1.51 18.21 -10.94
CA GLU A 14 0.72 17.02 -11.20
C GLU A 14 -0.30 16.75 -10.09
N HIS A 15 -1.50 16.30 -10.47
CA HIS A 15 -2.47 15.80 -9.50
C HIS A 15 -2.08 14.41 -9.02
N ILE A 16 -2.33 14.11 -7.76
CA ILE A 16 -2.13 12.77 -7.19
C ILE A 16 -3.44 12.01 -7.28
N CYS A 17 -3.45 10.92 -8.05
CA CYS A 17 -4.67 10.18 -8.40
C CYS A 17 -5.40 9.57 -7.20
N CYS A 18 -4.68 9.16 -6.16
CA CYS A 18 -5.28 8.58 -4.95
C CYS A 18 -5.91 9.65 -4.04
N ALA A 19 -5.48 10.92 -4.15
CA ALA A 19 -6.06 12.06 -3.44
C ALA A 19 -6.31 13.19 -4.44
N ILE A 20 -7.45 13.13 -5.13
CA ILE A 20 -7.85 14.14 -6.13
C ILE A 20 -8.52 15.30 -5.42
N SER A 21 -7.72 16.12 -4.77
CA SER A 21 -8.14 17.32 -4.06
C SER A 21 -7.26 18.51 -4.45
N ASN A 22 -7.36 19.57 -3.70
CA ASN A 22 -6.49 20.73 -3.82
C ASN A 22 -5.07 20.38 -3.34
N ASN A 23 -4.04 20.91 -3.98
CA ASN A 23 -2.64 20.73 -3.57
C ASN A 23 -2.35 21.23 -2.15
N SER A 24 -3.15 22.13 -1.60
CA SER A 24 -3.04 22.57 -0.20
C SER A 24 -3.58 21.59 0.82
N ASP A 25 -4.36 20.58 0.42
CA ASP A 25 -4.93 19.59 1.33
C ASP A 25 -3.81 18.72 1.95
N VAL A 26 -3.92 18.49 3.25
CA VAL A 26 -2.92 17.73 4.03
C VAL A 26 -2.61 16.36 3.41
N GLN A 27 -3.64 15.68 2.92
CA GLN A 27 -3.50 14.36 2.30
C GLN A 27 -2.74 14.41 0.97
N VAL A 28 -2.91 15.47 0.18
CA VAL A 28 -2.18 15.63 -1.09
C VAL A 28 -0.72 15.97 -0.81
N ARG A 29 -0.46 16.90 0.11
CA ARG A 29 0.90 17.25 0.53
C ARG A 29 1.66 16.05 1.09
N SER A 30 1.07 15.34 2.05
CA SER A 30 1.67 14.14 2.64
C SER A 30 2.05 13.09 1.59
N LYS A 31 1.20 12.87 0.56
CA LYS A 31 1.55 11.92 -0.51
C LYS A 31 2.64 12.45 -1.43
N LYS A 32 2.66 13.75 -1.74
CA LYS A 32 3.72 14.36 -2.54
C LYS A 32 5.07 14.31 -1.83
N ASP A 33 5.09 14.60 -0.53
CA ASP A 33 6.29 14.48 0.32
C ASP A 33 6.79 13.04 0.35
N TRP A 34 5.89 12.07 0.54
CA TRP A 34 6.20 10.64 0.46
C TRP A 34 6.88 10.28 -0.86
N LEU A 35 6.26 10.62 -1.99
CA LEU A 35 6.78 10.31 -3.32
C LEU A 35 8.14 10.97 -3.55
N SER A 36 8.29 12.25 -3.21
CA SER A 36 9.52 13.02 -3.39
C SER A 36 10.71 12.39 -2.67
N CYS A 37 10.49 11.89 -1.44
CA CYS A 37 11.52 11.19 -0.70
C CYS A 37 11.87 9.82 -1.29
N ARG A 38 10.91 9.14 -1.92
CA ARG A 38 11.08 7.77 -2.43
C ARG A 38 11.63 7.71 -3.85
N PHE A 39 11.53 8.77 -4.65
CA PHE A 39 12.08 8.78 -6.01
C PHE A 39 13.58 8.44 -6.04
N GLU A 40 14.36 8.90 -5.07
CA GLU A 40 15.79 8.57 -4.96
C GLU A 40 16.05 7.10 -4.62
N GLU A 41 15.07 6.42 -4.04
CA GLU A 41 15.12 4.99 -3.75
C GLU A 41 14.68 4.13 -4.94
N GLY A 42 14.33 4.76 -6.07
CA GLY A 42 13.92 4.11 -7.30
C GLY A 42 12.41 3.90 -7.43
N LEU A 43 11.59 4.59 -6.59
CA LEU A 43 10.15 4.58 -6.74
C LEU A 43 9.75 5.21 -8.09
N VAL A 44 8.79 4.58 -8.74
CA VAL A 44 8.18 5.05 -9.98
C VAL A 44 6.68 5.24 -9.74
N PHE A 45 6.18 6.41 -10.11
CA PHE A 45 4.75 6.72 -10.08
C PHE A 45 4.29 7.14 -11.47
N ILE A 46 3.47 6.31 -12.10
CA ILE A 46 2.91 6.55 -13.43
C ILE A 46 1.41 6.74 -13.30
N LYS A 47 0.90 7.80 -13.88
CA LYS A 47 -0.53 8.10 -13.89
C LYS A 47 -1.05 8.50 -15.27
N SER A 48 -2.36 8.44 -15.48
CA SER A 48 -2.97 9.03 -16.67
C SER A 48 -2.79 10.55 -16.69
N SER A 49 -2.64 11.14 -17.88
CA SER A 49 -2.66 12.60 -18.07
C SER A 49 -4.02 13.21 -17.71
N VAL A 50 -5.09 12.42 -17.87
CA VAL A 50 -6.45 12.83 -17.53
C VAL A 50 -6.67 12.76 -16.00
N ARG A 51 -7.32 13.80 -15.45
CA ARG A 51 -7.67 13.83 -14.02
C ARG A 51 -8.61 12.69 -13.67
N GLY A 52 -8.16 11.79 -12.80
CA GLY A 52 -8.91 10.60 -12.41
C GLY A 52 -8.05 9.62 -11.63
N LYS A 53 -8.66 8.49 -11.24
CA LYS A 53 -8.00 7.43 -10.49
C LYS A 53 -7.49 6.38 -11.47
N CYS A 54 -6.29 6.60 -12.00
CA CYS A 54 -5.62 5.69 -12.93
C CYS A 54 -4.11 5.86 -12.78
N PHE A 55 -3.48 4.98 -11.98
CA PHE A 55 -2.05 5.04 -11.71
C PHE A 55 -1.49 3.70 -11.23
N ILE A 56 -0.18 3.59 -11.32
CA ILE A 56 0.63 2.55 -10.69
C ILE A 56 1.79 3.21 -9.93
N GLU A 57 2.11 2.64 -8.77
CA GLU A 57 3.25 3.00 -7.92
C GLU A 57 4.04 1.73 -7.64
N TYR A 58 5.34 1.73 -7.91
CA TYR A 58 6.20 0.57 -7.66
C TYR A 58 7.64 1.00 -7.35
N ILE A 59 8.38 0.13 -6.65
CA ILE A 59 9.73 0.38 -6.15
C ILE A 59 10.51 -0.93 -6.12
N PRO A 60 11.87 -0.93 -6.26
CA PRO A 60 12.66 -2.14 -5.98
C PRO A 60 12.33 -2.69 -4.58
N ALA A 61 12.04 -3.98 -4.48
CA ALA A 61 11.55 -4.61 -3.25
C ALA A 61 12.48 -4.40 -2.05
N LYS A 62 13.81 -4.34 -2.27
CA LYS A 62 14.79 -4.00 -1.24
C LYS A 62 14.58 -2.62 -0.59
N ASN A 63 13.89 -1.72 -1.29
CA ASN A 63 13.57 -0.37 -0.84
C ASN A 63 12.09 -0.20 -0.46
N ALA A 64 11.27 -1.23 -0.68
CA ALA A 64 9.86 -1.21 -0.30
C ALA A 64 9.69 -1.12 1.22
N TRP A 65 8.68 -0.40 1.64
CA TRP A 65 8.38 -0.20 3.07
C TRP A 65 7.43 -1.29 3.59
N ILE A 66 7.74 -2.53 3.27
CA ILE A 66 7.02 -3.71 3.74
C ILE A 66 8.00 -4.82 4.16
N PRO A 67 7.61 -5.71 5.07
CA PRO A 67 8.47 -6.78 5.59
C PRO A 67 8.54 -7.98 4.64
N ILE A 68 9.24 -7.82 3.51
CA ILE A 68 9.48 -8.88 2.53
C ILE A 68 10.97 -9.16 2.33
N ILE A 69 11.28 -10.34 1.83
CA ILE A 69 12.55 -10.78 1.30
C ILE A 69 12.34 -11.07 -0.18
N GLY A 70 13.13 -10.46 -1.05
CA GLY A 70 13.00 -10.58 -2.51
C GLY A 70 13.66 -9.40 -3.22
N ASP A 71 14.91 -9.11 -2.87
CA ASP A 71 15.65 -7.91 -3.28
C ASP A 71 15.77 -7.74 -4.80
N THR A 72 15.68 -8.85 -5.53
CA THR A 72 15.75 -8.88 -7.00
C THR A 72 14.39 -8.66 -7.67
N TYR A 73 13.32 -8.48 -6.88
CA TYR A 73 11.98 -8.19 -7.39
C TYR A 73 11.66 -6.69 -7.40
N MET A 74 10.75 -6.30 -8.28
CA MET A 74 10.06 -5.01 -8.19
C MET A 74 8.77 -5.19 -7.38
N TYR A 75 8.55 -4.37 -6.36
CA TYR A 75 7.32 -4.40 -5.57
C TYR A 75 6.35 -3.34 -6.06
N ILE A 76 5.10 -3.75 -6.33
CA ILE A 76 4.02 -2.83 -6.69
C ILE A 76 3.32 -2.38 -5.40
N ASP A 77 3.55 -1.13 -5.04
CA ASP A 77 2.93 -0.48 -3.88
C ASP A 77 1.44 -0.26 -4.06
N CYS A 78 1.03 0.17 -5.25
CA CYS A 78 -0.37 0.43 -5.58
C CYS A 78 -0.61 0.36 -7.09
N LEU A 79 -1.72 -0.28 -7.48
CA LEU A 79 -2.26 -0.24 -8.84
C LEU A 79 -3.76 0.03 -8.73
N TRP A 80 -4.20 1.21 -9.15
CA TRP A 80 -5.59 1.60 -8.99
C TRP A 80 -6.17 2.31 -10.20
N VAL A 81 -7.23 1.72 -10.76
CA VAL A 81 -8.05 2.32 -11.81
C VAL A 81 -9.51 2.29 -11.36
N ALA A 82 -10.15 3.45 -11.31
CA ALA A 82 -11.51 3.57 -10.80
C ALA A 82 -12.33 4.66 -11.51
N GLY A 83 -13.63 4.72 -11.18
CA GLY A 83 -14.56 5.67 -11.79
C GLY A 83 -14.78 5.40 -13.28
N SER A 84 -14.89 6.44 -14.07
CA SER A 84 -15.10 6.37 -15.53
C SER A 84 -13.95 5.71 -16.30
N LEU A 85 -12.77 5.57 -15.67
CA LEU A 85 -11.59 4.95 -16.30
C LEU A 85 -11.57 3.42 -16.13
N LYS A 86 -12.47 2.85 -15.33
CA LYS A 86 -12.56 1.40 -15.11
C LYS A 86 -13.14 0.69 -16.34
N GLY A 87 -12.61 -0.50 -16.64
CA GLY A 87 -13.13 -1.36 -17.73
C GLY A 87 -12.49 -1.11 -19.10
N HIS A 88 -11.59 -0.15 -19.24
CA HIS A 88 -10.93 0.21 -20.49
C HIS A 88 -9.52 -0.43 -20.69
N GLY A 89 -9.14 -1.39 -19.87
CA GLY A 89 -7.85 -2.07 -20.00
C GLY A 89 -6.66 -1.35 -19.35
N PHE A 90 -6.83 -0.14 -18.79
CA PHE A 90 -5.73 0.69 -18.28
C PHE A 90 -4.93 0.06 -17.14
N SER A 91 -5.55 -0.79 -16.30
CA SER A 91 -4.79 -1.55 -15.29
C SER A 91 -3.78 -2.50 -15.94
N SER A 92 -4.13 -3.07 -17.10
CA SER A 92 -3.23 -3.93 -17.86
C SER A 92 -2.11 -3.15 -18.53
N GLU A 93 -2.41 -1.97 -19.08
CA GLU A 93 -1.40 -1.08 -19.67
C GLU A 93 -0.37 -0.65 -18.62
N LEU A 94 -0.83 -0.15 -17.46
CA LEU A 94 0.03 0.26 -16.34
C LEU A 94 0.88 -0.90 -15.81
N LEU A 95 0.28 -2.09 -15.66
CA LEU A 95 1.02 -3.28 -15.25
C LEU A 95 2.09 -3.67 -16.27
N ASN A 96 1.79 -3.61 -17.56
CA ASN A 96 2.77 -3.91 -18.62
C ASN A 96 3.93 -2.89 -18.59
N MET A 97 3.66 -1.61 -18.35
CA MET A 97 4.72 -0.59 -18.18
C MET A 97 5.64 -0.94 -17.00
N CYS A 98 5.08 -1.40 -15.88
CA CYS A 98 5.87 -1.86 -14.74
C CYS A 98 6.71 -3.10 -15.09
N ILE A 99 6.13 -4.08 -15.79
CA ILE A 99 6.83 -5.30 -16.24
C ILE A 99 8.02 -4.95 -17.13
N GLU A 100 7.82 -4.12 -18.16
CA GLU A 100 8.88 -3.73 -19.09
C GLU A 100 9.99 -2.92 -18.40
N ASP A 101 9.63 -2.01 -17.49
CA ASP A 101 10.60 -1.26 -16.71
C ASP A 101 11.41 -2.18 -15.77
N SER A 102 10.75 -3.13 -15.12
CA SER A 102 11.39 -4.10 -14.23
C SER A 102 12.37 -5.00 -14.98
N LYS A 103 12.00 -5.50 -16.16
CA LYS A 103 12.92 -6.27 -17.05
C LYS A 103 14.11 -5.44 -17.48
N ARG A 104 13.90 -4.18 -17.89
CA ARG A 104 14.97 -3.27 -18.30
C ARG A 104 15.95 -2.98 -17.15
N LYS A 105 15.46 -2.97 -15.90
CA LYS A 105 16.26 -2.82 -14.68
C LYS A 105 16.93 -4.12 -14.23
N GLY A 106 16.74 -5.22 -14.95
CA GLY A 106 17.35 -6.51 -14.63
C GLY A 106 16.72 -7.20 -13.41
N MET A 107 15.44 -6.89 -13.09
CA MET A 107 14.73 -7.57 -12.02
C MET A 107 14.31 -8.98 -12.44
N ASP A 108 14.25 -9.90 -11.48
CA ASP A 108 13.86 -11.29 -11.71
C ASP A 108 12.34 -11.48 -11.79
N GLY A 109 11.59 -10.47 -11.37
CA GLY A 109 10.14 -10.49 -11.39
C GLY A 109 9.53 -9.26 -10.72
N ILE A 110 8.23 -9.33 -10.55
CA ILE A 110 7.44 -8.33 -9.80
C ILE A 110 6.63 -9.04 -8.72
N CYS A 111 6.37 -8.33 -7.62
CA CYS A 111 5.53 -8.84 -6.54
C CYS A 111 4.57 -7.75 -6.03
N ILE A 112 3.46 -8.18 -5.41
CA ILE A 112 2.38 -7.33 -4.94
C ILE A 112 1.62 -8.01 -3.81
N LEU A 113 1.05 -7.22 -2.89
CA LEU A 113 0.13 -7.75 -1.88
C LEU A 113 -1.27 -7.96 -2.46
N SER A 114 -1.87 -9.08 -2.07
CA SER A 114 -3.28 -9.40 -2.31
C SER A 114 -3.80 -10.32 -1.21
N SER A 115 -4.90 -10.99 -1.45
CA SER A 115 -5.53 -11.92 -0.51
C SER A 115 -6.35 -12.95 -1.27
N LYS A 116 -6.72 -14.05 -0.61
CA LYS A 116 -7.55 -15.10 -1.21
C LYS A 116 -8.93 -14.58 -1.66
N LYS A 117 -9.49 -13.64 -0.90
CA LYS A 117 -10.74 -12.94 -1.25
C LYS A 117 -10.44 -11.46 -1.35
N LYS A 118 -11.13 -10.76 -2.28
CA LYS A 118 -10.96 -9.33 -2.46
C LYS A 118 -11.10 -8.58 -1.12
N MET A 119 -10.07 -7.82 -0.77
CA MET A 119 -10.05 -6.97 0.42
C MET A 119 -9.86 -5.49 0.02
N PRO A 120 -10.29 -4.54 0.87
CA PRO A 120 -10.04 -3.13 0.66
C PRO A 120 -8.53 -2.84 0.52
N TYR A 121 -8.19 -1.88 -0.33
CA TYR A 121 -6.81 -1.39 -0.55
C TYR A 121 -5.78 -2.42 -1.04
N LEU A 122 -6.22 -3.62 -1.40
CA LEU A 122 -5.38 -4.66 -2.01
C LEU A 122 -5.74 -4.88 -3.47
N ALA A 123 -4.79 -5.40 -4.23
CA ALA A 123 -5.01 -5.82 -5.61
C ALA A 123 -6.08 -6.93 -5.69
N ASP A 124 -6.89 -6.91 -6.74
CA ASP A 124 -7.92 -7.93 -6.94
C ASP A 124 -7.26 -9.28 -7.33
N PRO A 125 -7.41 -10.36 -6.55
CA PRO A 125 -6.77 -11.65 -6.84
C PRO A 125 -7.20 -12.23 -8.19
N LYS A 126 -8.43 -11.97 -8.64
CA LYS A 126 -8.88 -12.43 -9.98
C LYS A 126 -8.12 -11.75 -11.11
N PHE A 127 -7.81 -10.45 -10.95
CA PHE A 127 -6.99 -9.72 -11.91
C PHE A 127 -5.55 -10.27 -11.90
N LEU A 128 -4.97 -10.53 -10.74
CA LEU A 128 -3.62 -11.06 -10.63
C LEU A 128 -3.53 -12.47 -11.25
N THR A 129 -4.47 -13.36 -10.95
CA THR A 129 -4.53 -14.69 -11.58
C THR A 129 -4.64 -14.59 -13.10
N TYR A 130 -5.51 -13.73 -13.62
CA TYR A 130 -5.65 -13.48 -15.06
C TYR A 130 -4.35 -12.98 -15.69
N LYS A 131 -3.52 -12.24 -14.94
CA LYS A 131 -2.21 -11.74 -15.37
C LYS A 131 -1.06 -12.73 -15.14
N GLY A 132 -1.34 -13.94 -14.69
CA GLY A 132 -0.36 -15.01 -14.50
C GLY A 132 0.41 -14.94 -13.19
N PHE A 133 0.03 -14.07 -12.26
CA PHE A 133 0.62 -14.06 -10.92
C PHE A 133 0.26 -15.34 -10.16
N ARG A 134 1.16 -15.71 -9.25
CA ARG A 134 1.01 -16.83 -8.32
C ARG A 134 1.29 -16.38 -6.90
N VAL A 135 0.80 -17.12 -5.91
CA VAL A 135 1.10 -16.87 -4.49
C VAL A 135 2.46 -17.48 -4.16
N SER A 136 3.33 -16.71 -3.53
CA SER A 136 4.61 -17.19 -2.99
C SER A 136 4.56 -17.40 -1.49
N ASP A 137 3.79 -16.60 -0.75
CA ASP A 137 3.70 -16.67 0.71
C ASP A 137 2.35 -16.14 1.22
N GLU A 138 1.98 -16.53 2.46
CA GLU A 138 0.75 -16.09 3.12
C GLU A 138 1.00 -15.86 4.60
N ALA A 139 0.43 -14.78 5.16
CA ALA A 139 0.45 -14.47 6.58
C ALA A 139 -0.86 -14.90 7.26
N SER A 140 -0.86 -15.03 8.59
CA SER A 140 -1.99 -15.53 9.38
C SER A 140 -3.28 -14.73 9.22
N ASN A 141 -3.17 -13.44 8.90
CA ASN A 141 -4.30 -12.56 8.62
C ASN A 141 -4.90 -12.74 7.20
N GLY A 142 -4.42 -13.72 6.43
CA GLY A 142 -4.89 -14.03 5.08
C GLY A 142 -4.36 -13.11 3.98
N ILE A 143 -3.38 -12.27 4.32
CA ILE A 143 -2.66 -11.47 3.34
C ILE A 143 -1.64 -12.35 2.63
N GLN A 144 -1.63 -12.26 1.30
CA GLN A 144 -0.79 -13.06 0.42
C GLN A 144 0.20 -12.19 -0.33
N LEU A 145 1.43 -12.67 -0.48
CA LEU A 145 2.40 -12.12 -1.41
C LEU A 145 2.26 -12.84 -2.75
N TRP A 146 1.89 -12.08 -3.77
CA TRP A 146 1.77 -12.58 -5.14
C TRP A 146 2.96 -12.14 -5.96
N TYR A 147 3.39 -12.99 -6.90
CA TYR A 147 4.55 -12.72 -7.75
C TYR A 147 4.29 -13.12 -9.20
N LEU A 148 4.99 -12.46 -10.10
CA LEU A 148 5.17 -12.83 -11.50
C LEU A 148 6.67 -12.86 -11.78
N SER A 149 7.23 -14.06 -11.94
CA SER A 149 8.65 -14.25 -12.24
C SER A 149 8.93 -14.07 -13.73
N PHE A 150 10.08 -13.51 -14.04
CA PHE A 150 10.62 -13.44 -15.41
C PHE A 150 11.67 -14.51 -15.66
N ASN A 151 12.26 -15.07 -14.62
CA ASN A 151 13.33 -16.05 -14.61
C ASN A 151 13.11 -17.07 -13.49
N ASP A 152 13.92 -18.12 -13.46
CA ASP A 152 13.92 -19.14 -12.40
C ASP A 152 14.86 -18.70 -11.26
N PHE A 153 14.33 -17.95 -10.30
CA PHE A 153 15.02 -17.48 -9.09
C PHE A 153 14.22 -17.73 -7.82
N ASP A 154 14.84 -17.44 -6.67
CA ASP A 154 14.20 -17.56 -5.37
C ASP A 154 12.93 -16.71 -5.29
N LEU A 155 11.84 -17.30 -4.83
CA LEU A 155 10.56 -16.62 -4.70
C LEU A 155 10.59 -15.60 -3.56
N PRO A 156 9.92 -14.44 -3.74
CA PRO A 156 9.78 -13.47 -2.68
C PRO A 156 8.93 -14.06 -1.54
N LYS A 157 9.24 -13.69 -0.30
CA LYS A 157 8.53 -14.17 0.90
C LYS A 157 8.42 -13.09 1.97
N PHE A 158 7.49 -13.24 2.89
CA PHE A 158 7.40 -12.39 4.06
C PHE A 158 8.56 -12.66 5.04
N LYS A 159 9.01 -11.61 5.74
CA LYS A 159 9.87 -11.77 6.91
C LYS A 159 9.09 -12.45 8.04
N SER A 160 9.77 -13.17 8.92
CA SER A 160 9.14 -13.88 10.03
C SER A 160 8.31 -12.96 10.94
N CYS A 161 8.78 -11.75 11.19
CA CYS A 161 8.07 -10.75 12.02
C CYS A 161 6.66 -10.39 11.54
N ALA A 162 6.37 -10.59 10.24
CA ALA A 162 5.09 -10.23 9.65
C ALA A 162 4.14 -11.40 9.41
N LYS A 163 4.54 -12.63 9.76
CA LYS A 163 3.74 -13.82 9.43
C LYS A 163 2.59 -14.07 10.39
N ASP A 164 2.82 -13.86 11.68
CA ASP A 164 1.84 -14.18 12.72
C ASP A 164 0.77 -13.10 12.88
N CYS A 165 1.06 -11.88 12.46
CA CYS A 165 0.16 -10.73 12.53
C CYS A 165 -0.46 -10.57 13.92
N HIS A 166 0.34 -10.74 14.96
CA HIS A 166 0.00 -10.61 16.37
C HIS A 166 0.95 -9.61 17.03
N ILE A 167 0.45 -8.87 18.03
CA ILE A 167 1.22 -7.94 18.86
C ILE A 167 0.88 -8.17 20.35
N GLU A 168 1.74 -7.75 21.26
CA GLU A 168 1.52 -7.94 22.70
C GLU A 168 0.69 -6.82 23.35
N GLU A 169 0.50 -5.69 22.65
CA GLU A 169 -0.19 -4.53 23.18
C GLU A 169 -1.70 -4.73 23.31
N SER A 170 -2.27 -4.20 24.41
CA SER A 170 -3.72 -4.10 24.63
C SER A 170 -4.33 -2.89 23.90
N GLY A 171 -5.67 -2.82 23.88
CA GLY A 171 -6.40 -1.74 23.25
C GLY A 171 -6.29 -1.73 21.72
N PHE A 172 -6.57 -0.59 21.12
CA PHE A 172 -6.40 -0.39 19.69
C PHE A 172 -4.99 0.09 19.37
N VAL A 173 -4.31 -0.61 18.47
CA VAL A 173 -2.98 -0.22 17.97
C VAL A 173 -3.01 -0.15 16.46
N LEU A 174 -2.68 1.02 15.92
CA LEU A 174 -2.62 1.28 14.49
C LEU A 174 -1.19 1.43 14.03
N TYR A 175 -0.74 0.57 13.12
CA TYR A 175 0.49 0.76 12.34
C TYR A 175 0.15 1.41 11.01
N TYR A 176 0.87 2.47 10.63
CA TYR A 176 0.63 3.14 9.36
C TYR A 176 1.87 3.84 8.79
N THR A 177 1.87 4.08 7.48
CA THR A 177 2.87 4.88 6.76
C THR A 177 2.22 6.10 6.11
N SER A 178 3.03 7.05 5.63
CA SER A 178 2.58 8.18 4.82
C SER A 178 2.30 7.83 3.34
N GLN A 179 2.46 6.56 2.95
CA GLN A 179 2.19 6.10 1.58
C GLN A 179 0.72 6.31 1.19
N CYS A 180 -0.22 5.96 2.07
CA CYS A 180 -1.64 6.21 1.83
C CYS A 180 -2.02 7.63 2.25
N PRO A 181 -2.46 8.51 1.34
CA PRO A 181 -2.78 9.91 1.66
C PRO A 181 -3.92 10.05 2.67
N PHE A 182 -4.81 9.07 2.75
CA PHE A 182 -5.93 9.10 3.69
C PHE A 182 -5.50 9.06 5.15
N ASN A 183 -4.31 8.51 5.45
CA ASN A 183 -3.79 8.44 6.82
C ASN A 183 -3.53 9.84 7.39
N ALA A 184 -2.97 10.75 6.61
CA ALA A 184 -2.72 12.13 7.05
C ALA A 184 -4.01 12.86 7.48
N LYS A 185 -5.16 12.46 6.93
CA LYS A 185 -6.46 13.01 7.30
C LYS A 185 -7.10 12.27 8.48
N TYR A 186 -7.17 10.94 8.39
CA TYR A 186 -8.05 10.17 9.28
C TYR A 186 -7.37 9.71 10.56
N VAL A 187 -6.04 9.48 10.58
CA VAL A 187 -5.36 9.06 11.80
C VAL A 187 -5.52 10.09 12.94
N PRO A 188 -5.26 11.40 12.73
CA PRO A 188 -5.48 12.39 13.78
C PRO A 188 -6.94 12.48 14.27
N ILE A 189 -7.91 12.27 13.36
CA ILE A 189 -9.33 12.27 13.71
C ILE A 189 -9.65 11.11 14.65
N ILE A 190 -9.15 9.91 14.35
CA ILE A 190 -9.37 8.72 15.18
C ILE A 190 -8.66 8.85 16.54
N GLU A 191 -7.45 9.39 16.58
CA GLU A 191 -6.72 9.65 17.83
C GLU A 191 -7.50 10.61 18.74
N ASN A 192 -8.02 11.71 18.20
CA ASN A 192 -8.80 12.68 18.98
C ASN A 192 -10.12 12.07 19.46
N LEU A 193 -10.85 11.38 18.58
CA LEU A 193 -12.09 10.68 18.93
C LEU A 193 -11.87 9.65 20.05
N SER A 194 -10.79 8.89 19.97
CA SER A 194 -10.44 7.90 20.98
C SER A 194 -10.17 8.53 22.35
N LYS A 195 -9.47 9.68 22.39
CA LYS A 195 -9.25 10.46 23.62
C LYS A 195 -10.57 10.96 24.23
N GLU A 196 -11.44 11.54 23.40
CA GLU A 196 -12.75 12.04 23.84
C GLU A 196 -13.65 10.94 24.42
N MET A 197 -13.55 9.73 23.89
CA MET A 197 -14.34 8.57 24.30
C MET A 197 -13.66 7.67 25.36
N ASN A 198 -12.48 8.04 25.86
CA ASN A 198 -11.67 7.20 26.76
C ASN A 198 -11.43 5.78 26.19
N ILE A 199 -11.15 5.68 24.89
CA ILE A 199 -10.77 4.44 24.23
C ILE A 199 -9.23 4.36 24.22
N GLU A 200 -8.68 3.24 24.68
CA GLU A 200 -7.24 2.97 24.58
C GLU A 200 -6.87 2.82 23.11
N PHE A 201 -6.12 3.79 22.60
CA PHE A 201 -5.70 3.87 21.19
C PHE A 201 -4.27 4.40 21.06
N LYS A 202 -3.44 3.69 20.30
CA LYS A 202 -2.06 4.07 20.00
C LYS A 202 -1.83 4.03 18.50
N ALA A 203 -1.40 5.14 17.91
CA ALA A 203 -0.95 5.18 16.51
C ALA A 203 0.57 5.10 16.44
N ILE A 204 1.09 4.15 15.67
CA ILE A 204 2.52 3.92 15.43
C ILE A 204 2.83 4.28 13.98
N HIS A 205 3.43 5.44 13.78
CA HIS A 205 3.88 5.87 12.47
C HIS A 205 5.18 5.15 12.09
N LEU A 206 5.12 4.35 11.05
CA LEU A 206 6.27 3.70 10.45
C LEU A 206 6.98 4.74 9.54
N ASP A 207 7.74 5.63 10.16
CA ASP A 207 8.35 6.80 9.53
C ASP A 207 9.74 6.54 8.92
N THR A 208 10.24 5.29 9.06
CA THR A 208 11.48 4.84 8.44
C THR A 208 11.28 3.51 7.71
N LYS A 209 12.10 3.26 6.68
CA LYS A 209 12.13 1.99 5.96
C LYS A 209 12.37 0.81 6.91
N GLU A 210 13.29 0.96 7.84
CA GLU A 210 13.62 -0.08 8.82
C GLU A 210 12.41 -0.44 9.69
N LYS A 211 11.70 0.54 10.25
CA LYS A 211 10.45 0.29 11.01
C LYS A 211 9.41 -0.43 10.15
N ALA A 212 9.21 0.01 8.93
CA ALA A 212 8.24 -0.60 8.03
C ALA A 212 8.64 -2.03 7.63
N GLN A 213 9.91 -2.27 7.36
CA GLN A 213 10.43 -3.61 7.03
C GLN A 213 10.53 -4.58 8.22
N ASN A 214 10.27 -4.11 9.43
CA ASN A 214 10.18 -4.91 10.66
C ASN A 214 8.79 -4.83 11.32
N ALA A 215 7.79 -4.36 10.58
CA ALA A 215 6.41 -4.29 11.06
C ALA A 215 5.83 -5.70 11.32
N PRO A 216 4.90 -5.84 12.30
CA PRO A 216 4.32 -7.12 12.69
C PRO A 216 3.25 -7.64 11.70
N THR A 217 3.13 -7.02 10.54
CA THR A 217 2.14 -7.35 9.50
C THR A 217 2.66 -7.00 8.11
N PRO A 218 2.28 -7.74 7.06
CA PRO A 218 2.64 -7.40 5.68
C PRO A 218 2.09 -6.04 5.22
N ILE A 219 0.97 -5.59 5.79
CA ILE A 219 0.36 -4.32 5.41
C ILE A 219 0.87 -3.22 6.33
N THR A 220 1.70 -2.34 5.79
CA THR A 220 2.28 -1.21 6.51
C THR A 220 1.56 0.11 6.23
N THR A 221 0.76 0.16 5.18
CA THR A 221 0.00 1.37 4.83
C THR A 221 -1.06 1.73 5.86
N TYR A 222 -1.77 0.73 6.39
CA TYR A 222 -2.75 0.86 7.48
C TYR A 222 -3.06 -0.54 8.01
N ALA A 223 -2.75 -0.81 9.26
CA ALA A 223 -3.07 -2.08 9.92
C ALA A 223 -3.52 -1.81 11.36
N LEU A 224 -4.78 -2.08 11.63
CA LEU A 224 -5.39 -1.89 12.95
C LEU A 224 -5.46 -3.22 13.69
N PHE A 225 -4.97 -3.22 14.93
CA PHE A 225 -5.03 -4.31 15.88
C PHE A 225 -5.94 -3.94 17.05
N TYR A 226 -6.50 -4.94 17.71
CA TYR A 226 -7.22 -4.80 18.96
C TYR A 226 -6.90 -5.96 19.90
N ASN A 227 -6.38 -5.64 21.09
CA ASN A 227 -5.92 -6.62 22.09
C ASN A 227 -4.99 -7.70 21.48
N GLY A 228 -4.01 -7.27 20.72
CA GLY A 228 -3.03 -8.14 20.07
C GLY A 228 -3.43 -8.70 18.71
N GLU A 229 -4.72 -8.80 18.40
CA GLU A 229 -5.23 -9.43 17.19
C GLU A 229 -5.39 -8.45 16.03
N TYR A 230 -5.01 -8.86 14.81
CA TYR A 230 -5.24 -8.08 13.60
C TYR A 230 -6.72 -7.95 13.30
N VAL A 231 -7.19 -6.72 13.08
CA VAL A 231 -8.60 -6.42 12.82
C VAL A 231 -8.86 -6.08 11.36
N THR A 232 -8.09 -5.14 10.78
CA THR A 232 -8.38 -4.65 9.43
C THR A 232 -7.26 -3.78 8.85
N ASN A 233 -7.22 -3.73 7.51
CA ASN A 233 -6.45 -2.77 6.72
C ASN A 233 -7.34 -1.69 6.06
N ASP A 234 -8.62 -1.67 6.34
CA ASP A 234 -9.53 -0.64 5.80
C ASP A 234 -9.33 0.67 6.56
N VAL A 235 -8.90 1.72 5.87
CA VAL A 235 -8.69 3.04 6.49
C VAL A 235 -9.99 3.53 7.11
N MET A 236 -9.96 3.71 8.43
CA MET A 236 -11.11 4.11 9.21
C MET A 236 -11.37 5.61 9.10
N ASN A 237 -12.62 5.97 8.83
CA ASN A 237 -13.15 7.27 9.20
C ASN A 237 -13.87 7.14 10.55
N GLU A 238 -14.28 8.25 11.13
CA GLU A 238 -14.98 8.33 12.42
C GLU A 238 -16.14 7.32 12.51
N LYS A 239 -17.06 7.35 11.54
CA LYS A 239 -18.25 6.47 11.52
C LYS A 239 -17.89 4.97 11.48
N LYS A 240 -16.86 4.60 10.70
CA LYS A 240 -16.40 3.20 10.62
C LYS A 240 -15.75 2.78 11.93
N PHE A 241 -14.95 3.65 12.53
CA PHE A 241 -14.27 3.37 13.79
C PHE A 241 -15.26 3.17 14.93
N LEU A 242 -16.26 4.05 15.09
CA LEU A 242 -17.32 3.91 16.10
C LEU A 242 -18.07 2.59 15.98
N LYS A 243 -18.47 2.21 14.75
CA LYS A 243 -19.12 0.91 14.50
C LYS A 243 -18.22 -0.28 14.87
N LEU A 244 -16.90 -0.16 14.65
CA LEU A 244 -15.96 -1.19 15.03
C LEU A 244 -15.86 -1.31 16.55
N VAL A 245 -15.75 -0.20 17.26
CA VAL A 245 -15.72 -0.17 18.73
C VAL A 245 -16.98 -0.80 19.34
N GLU A 246 -18.16 -0.46 18.80
CA GLU A 246 -19.43 -1.07 19.24
C GLU A 246 -19.48 -2.60 19.05
N LYS A 247 -18.83 -3.08 18.00
CA LYS A 247 -18.80 -4.52 17.68
C LYS A 247 -17.82 -5.31 18.56
N LEU A 248 -16.73 -4.67 19.01
CA LEU A 248 -15.64 -5.32 19.76
C LEU A 248 -15.78 -5.19 21.29
N LYS A 249 -16.66 -4.31 21.77
CA LYS A 249 -17.10 -4.22 23.17
C LYS A 249 -18.27 -5.15 23.43
#